data_f5eea87faa219232e93aeed607506af2
#
_entry.id   f5eea87faa219232e93aeed607506af2
#
_cell.length_a   1.000
_cell.length_b   1.000
_cell.length_c   1.000
_cell.angle_alpha   90.00
_cell.angle_beta   90.00
_cell.angle_gamma   90.00
#
_symmetry.space_group_name_H-M   'P 1'
#
loop_
_entity.id
_entity.type
_entity.pdbx_description
1 polymer ?
#
loop_
_entity_poly.entity_id
_entity_poly.type
_entity_poly.pdbx_seq_one_letter_code
_entity_poly.pdbx_strand_id
1 'polypeptide(L)'
;MHAIYGTPAESLCGLQVEQFRKIYGIVENVSDRPYVSNSFHCHVSEEMSPVEKQDKEHRFWNYFNGGKIQYVRYPLSYNEEAIRSLVLRAMDLGFYEGVNLALCYCEDCGYQQVEMDICPKCGSSMITKIDRMNGYLGFTRVHGKTRYNDA
;
A
#
# COMPACT_ATOMS: atom_id res chain seq x y z
N MET A 1 -22.73 -9.09 2.84
CA MET A 1 -22.29 -8.87 1.44
C MET A 1 -21.77 -7.45 1.37
N HIS A 2 -20.47 -7.26 1.37
CA HIS A 2 -19.92 -5.94 1.14
C HIS A 2 -19.98 -5.69 -0.36
N ALA A 3 -20.71 -4.66 -0.74
CA ALA A 3 -20.70 -4.21 -2.10
C ALA A 3 -19.26 -3.83 -2.44
N ILE A 4 -18.70 -4.49 -3.40
CA ILE A 4 -17.42 -4.14 -3.95
C ILE A 4 -17.66 -2.92 -4.81
N TYR A 5 -17.56 -1.77 -4.20
CA TYR A 5 -17.59 -0.49 -4.89
C TYR A 5 -16.22 -0.24 -5.49
N GLY A 6 -15.86 -1.10 -6.40
CA GLY A 6 -14.57 -1.06 -7.00
C GLY A 6 -14.66 -0.97 -8.52
N THR A 7 -13.51 -1.03 -9.11
CA THR A 7 -13.38 -1.12 -10.55
C THR A 7 -13.89 -2.48 -11.06
N PRO A 8 -14.22 -2.62 -12.35
CA PRO A 8 -14.56 -3.91 -12.93
C PRO A 8 -13.51 -5.00 -12.66
N ALA A 9 -12.25 -4.62 -12.53
CA ALA A 9 -11.17 -5.55 -12.20
C ALA A 9 -11.33 -6.17 -10.81
N GLU A 10 -11.75 -5.43 -9.80
CA GLU A 10 -11.99 -5.95 -8.44
C GLU A 10 -13.17 -6.91 -8.41
N SER A 11 -14.22 -6.62 -9.17
CA SER A 11 -15.35 -7.54 -9.32
C SER A 11 -14.92 -8.86 -9.97
N LEU A 12 -14.07 -8.81 -10.98
CA LEU A 12 -13.50 -10.02 -11.62
C LEU A 12 -12.64 -10.81 -10.63
N CYS A 13 -11.87 -10.17 -9.76
CA CYS A 13 -11.07 -10.84 -8.74
C CYS A 13 -11.94 -11.66 -7.76
N GLY A 14 -13.12 -11.17 -7.39
CA GLY A 14 -14.09 -11.91 -6.59
C GLY A 14 -14.62 -13.15 -7.33
N LEU A 15 -15.02 -13.00 -8.58
CA LEU A 15 -15.47 -14.11 -9.41
C LEU A 15 -14.40 -15.18 -9.62
N GLN A 16 -13.16 -14.78 -9.77
CA GLN A 16 -12.02 -15.72 -9.89
C GLN A 16 -11.85 -16.56 -8.63
N VAL A 17 -11.97 -15.97 -7.45
CA VAL A 17 -11.91 -16.72 -6.19
C VAL A 17 -13.07 -17.72 -6.10
N GLU A 18 -14.28 -17.33 -6.47
CA GLU A 18 -15.43 -18.24 -6.51
C GLU A 18 -15.23 -19.42 -7.46
N GLN A 19 -14.71 -19.16 -8.65
CA GLN A 19 -14.40 -20.21 -9.60
C GLN A 19 -13.29 -21.13 -9.10
N PHE A 20 -12.25 -20.57 -8.50
CA PHE A 20 -11.17 -21.34 -7.89
C PHE A 20 -11.70 -22.29 -6.80
N ARG A 21 -12.56 -21.77 -5.93
CA ARG A 21 -13.19 -22.57 -4.86
C ARG A 21 -14.04 -23.72 -5.39
N LYS A 22 -14.73 -23.51 -6.49
CA LYS A 22 -15.54 -24.58 -7.12
C LYS A 22 -14.68 -25.74 -7.62
N ILE A 23 -13.46 -25.46 -8.07
CA ILE A 23 -12.56 -26.46 -8.65
C ILE A 23 -11.67 -27.10 -7.59
N TYR A 24 -11.10 -26.30 -6.70
CA TYR A 24 -10.03 -26.72 -5.78
C TYR A 24 -10.42 -26.67 -4.31
N GLY A 25 -11.62 -26.19 -4.00
CA GLY A 25 -12.05 -25.94 -2.62
C GLY A 25 -11.43 -24.70 -2.01
N ILE A 26 -11.52 -24.61 -0.68
CA ILE A 26 -10.92 -23.51 0.08
C ILE A 26 -9.46 -23.89 0.37
N VAL A 27 -8.55 -23.08 -0.16
CA VAL A 27 -7.11 -23.19 0.04
C VAL A 27 -6.65 -21.99 0.85
N GLU A 28 -5.96 -22.23 1.95
CA GLU A 28 -5.44 -21.22 2.86
C GLU A 28 -4.52 -20.22 2.11
N ASN A 29 -4.67 -18.94 2.41
CA ASN A 29 -3.96 -17.81 1.78
C ASN A 29 -4.17 -17.67 0.27
N VAL A 30 -5.06 -18.44 -0.34
CA VAL A 30 -5.38 -18.37 -1.76
C VAL A 30 -6.86 -18.08 -1.98
N SER A 31 -7.73 -18.92 -1.47
CA SER A 31 -9.18 -18.81 -1.69
C SER A 31 -10.01 -18.76 -0.40
N ASP A 32 -9.37 -18.61 0.74
CA ASP A 32 -9.99 -18.40 2.05
C ASP A 32 -10.57 -16.97 2.21
N ARG A 33 -10.17 -16.05 1.34
CA ARG A 33 -10.65 -14.65 1.30
C ARG A 33 -11.74 -14.46 0.24
N PRO A 34 -12.61 -13.45 0.41
CA PRO A 34 -13.72 -13.21 -0.53
C PRO A 34 -13.26 -12.74 -1.92
N TYR A 35 -12.06 -12.21 -2.02
CA TYR A 35 -11.46 -11.75 -3.28
C TYR A 35 -9.93 -11.75 -3.16
N VAL A 36 -9.26 -11.79 -4.30
CA VAL A 36 -7.81 -11.55 -4.41
C VAL A 36 -7.57 -10.12 -4.89
N SER A 37 -6.39 -9.57 -4.61
CA SER A 37 -6.00 -8.27 -5.15
C SER A 37 -5.97 -8.32 -6.68
N ASN A 38 -6.34 -7.22 -7.32
CA ASN A 38 -6.15 -7.00 -8.76
C ASN A 38 -4.69 -6.71 -9.13
N SER A 39 -3.79 -6.87 -8.19
CA SER A 39 -2.38 -6.54 -8.26
C SER A 39 -1.53 -7.71 -7.78
N PHE A 40 -0.35 -7.87 -8.34
CA PHE A 40 0.64 -8.89 -7.94
C PHE A 40 1.48 -8.46 -6.74
N HIS A 41 1.24 -7.28 -6.20
CA HIS A 41 2.01 -6.75 -5.08
C HIS A 41 1.83 -7.56 -3.80
N CYS A 42 2.92 -7.75 -3.08
CA CYS A 42 2.87 -8.31 -1.74
C CYS A 42 1.97 -7.47 -0.84
N HIS A 43 1.21 -8.15 -0.01
CA HIS A 43 0.30 -7.48 0.93
C HIS A 43 1.08 -6.56 1.87
N VAL A 44 0.50 -5.42 2.23
CA VAL A 44 1.16 -4.40 3.07
C VAL A 44 1.40 -4.86 4.51
N SER A 45 0.74 -5.92 4.96
CA SER A 45 0.97 -6.54 6.26
C SER A 45 2.18 -7.49 6.29
N GLU A 46 2.73 -7.82 5.13
CA GLU A 46 3.93 -8.66 5.07
C GLU A 46 5.14 -7.89 5.58
N GLU A 47 5.75 -8.42 6.64
CA GLU A 47 7.00 -7.86 7.17
C GLU A 47 8.16 -8.29 6.28
N MET A 48 8.54 -7.41 5.37
CA MET A 48 9.69 -7.63 4.49
C MET A 48 10.43 -6.32 4.21
N SER A 49 11.71 -6.44 3.96
CA SER A 49 12.51 -5.29 3.56
C SER A 49 12.10 -4.83 2.15
N PRO A 50 12.33 -3.55 1.83
CA PRO A 50 12.10 -3.01 0.49
C PRO A 50 12.79 -3.79 -0.61
N VAL A 51 14.02 -4.21 -0.37
CA VAL A 51 14.83 -4.98 -1.31
C VAL A 51 14.21 -6.36 -1.57
N GLU A 52 13.80 -7.05 -0.51
CA GLU A 52 13.10 -8.34 -0.63
C GLU A 52 11.78 -8.21 -1.39
N LYS A 53 11.04 -7.12 -1.15
CA LYS A 53 9.81 -6.84 -1.88
C LYS A 53 10.09 -6.66 -3.37
N GLN A 54 11.09 -5.85 -3.72
CA GLN A 54 11.53 -5.67 -5.10
C GLN A 54 11.91 -7.00 -5.75
N ASP A 55 12.68 -7.85 -5.07
CA ASP A 55 13.09 -9.16 -5.58
C ASP A 55 11.94 -10.14 -5.78
N LYS A 56 10.97 -10.14 -4.87
CA LYS A 56 9.78 -10.98 -5.01
C LYS A 56 8.91 -10.53 -6.18
N GLU A 57 8.60 -9.26 -6.27
CA GLU A 57 7.69 -8.71 -7.25
C GLU A 57 8.28 -8.68 -8.66
N HIS A 58 9.58 -8.43 -8.80
CA HIS A 58 10.29 -8.45 -10.07
C HIS A 58 10.11 -9.77 -10.84
N ARG A 59 9.98 -10.89 -10.18
CA ARG A 59 9.82 -12.21 -10.81
C ARG A 59 8.56 -12.35 -11.65
N PHE A 60 7.53 -11.55 -11.36
CA PHE A 60 6.25 -11.60 -12.08
C PHE A 60 6.21 -10.71 -13.32
N TRP A 61 7.22 -9.91 -13.58
CA TRP A 61 7.18 -8.84 -14.58
C TRP A 61 7.16 -9.29 -16.01
N ASN A 62 7.69 -10.47 -16.29
CA ASN A 62 7.61 -11.06 -17.63
C ASN A 62 6.18 -11.43 -18.04
N TYR A 63 5.26 -11.45 -17.08
CA TYR A 63 3.86 -11.78 -17.32
C TYR A 63 2.97 -10.55 -17.52
N PHE A 64 3.53 -9.35 -17.40
CA PHE A 64 2.78 -8.09 -17.49
C PHE A 64 3.34 -7.20 -18.60
N ASN A 65 2.45 -6.67 -19.42
CA ASN A 65 2.77 -5.72 -20.50
C ASN A 65 2.36 -4.28 -20.18
N GLY A 66 1.77 -4.04 -19.01
CA GLY A 66 1.42 -2.71 -18.53
C GLY A 66 2.53 -2.03 -17.74
N GLY A 67 2.23 -0.87 -17.16
CA GLY A 67 3.13 -0.16 -16.27
C GLY A 67 3.41 -0.96 -15.00
N LYS A 68 4.63 -0.84 -14.52
CA LYS A 68 5.13 -1.59 -13.36
C LYS A 68 5.53 -0.59 -12.28
N ILE A 69 4.58 -0.24 -11.43
CA ILE A 69 4.82 0.65 -10.29
C ILE A 69 4.84 -0.16 -9.01
N GLN A 70 5.80 0.15 -8.14
CA GLN A 70 5.85 -0.37 -6.79
C GLN A 70 5.69 0.74 -5.78
N TYR A 71 4.89 0.51 -4.75
CA TYR A 71 4.78 1.41 -3.61
C TYR A 71 5.41 0.78 -2.39
N VAL A 72 6.30 1.49 -1.77
CA VAL A 72 6.98 1.01 -0.58
C VAL A 72 6.80 1.99 0.56
N ARG A 73 6.43 1.45 1.72
CA ARG A 73 6.40 2.17 2.98
C ARG A 73 7.74 1.99 3.65
N TYR A 74 8.44 3.07 3.88
CA TYR A 74 9.67 3.05 4.64
C TYR A 74 9.61 4.04 5.79
N PRO A 75 10.11 3.66 6.94
CA PRO A 75 10.46 4.61 7.98
C PRO A 75 11.79 5.31 7.64
N LEU A 76 11.91 5.79 6.40
CA LEU A 76 13.13 6.42 5.88
C LEU A 76 13.00 7.94 5.80
N SER A 77 12.15 8.51 6.64
CA SER A 77 12.06 9.96 6.78
C SER A 77 13.46 10.56 6.88
N TYR A 78 13.76 11.47 5.95
CA TYR A 78 15.04 12.17 5.88
C TYR A 78 16.28 11.37 5.44
N ASN A 79 16.15 10.14 4.97
CA ASN A 79 17.28 9.40 4.38
C ASN A 79 17.21 9.41 2.84
N GLU A 80 17.56 10.54 2.25
CA GLU A 80 17.51 10.74 0.79
C GLU A 80 18.39 9.76 0.02
N GLU A 81 19.54 9.39 0.57
CA GLU A 81 20.49 8.47 -0.08
C GLU A 81 19.90 7.05 -0.16
N ALA A 82 19.26 6.59 0.90
CA ALA A 82 18.58 5.30 0.89
C ALA A 82 17.41 5.29 -0.10
N ILE A 83 16.59 6.34 -0.12
CA ILE A 83 15.49 6.49 -1.07
C ILE A 83 16.04 6.49 -2.51
N ARG A 84 17.07 7.26 -2.79
CA ARG A 84 17.71 7.32 -4.10
C ARG A 84 18.21 5.95 -4.54
N SER A 85 18.88 5.23 -3.66
CA SER A 85 19.42 3.89 -3.94
C SER A 85 18.32 2.90 -4.29
N LEU A 86 17.20 2.94 -3.56
CA LEU A 86 16.04 2.08 -3.82
C LEU A 86 15.35 2.40 -5.14
N VAL A 87 15.20 3.68 -5.46
CA VAL A 87 14.63 4.12 -6.74
C VAL A 87 15.50 3.69 -7.91
N LEU A 88 16.82 3.90 -7.82
CA LEU A 88 17.76 3.45 -8.87
C LEU A 88 17.73 1.94 -9.06
N ARG A 89 17.72 1.18 -7.96
CA ARG A 89 17.59 -0.27 -8.03
C ARG A 89 16.27 -0.71 -8.68
N ALA A 90 15.18 -0.03 -8.33
CA ALA A 90 13.89 -0.27 -8.96
C ALA A 90 13.95 -0.05 -10.48
N MET A 91 14.57 1.02 -10.93
CA MET A 91 14.76 1.32 -12.35
C MET A 91 15.60 0.25 -13.05
N ASP A 92 16.68 -0.22 -12.43
CA ASP A 92 17.53 -1.30 -12.96
C ASP A 92 16.75 -2.61 -13.10
N LEU A 93 15.84 -2.87 -12.18
CA LEU A 93 14.92 -4.00 -12.25
C LEU A 93 13.76 -3.77 -13.23
N GLY A 94 13.62 -2.60 -13.82
CA GLY A 94 12.63 -2.24 -14.86
C GLY A 94 11.27 -1.78 -14.32
N PHE A 95 11.19 -1.22 -13.11
CA PHE A 95 10.00 -0.57 -12.56
C PHE A 95 10.28 0.80 -11.99
N TYR A 96 9.25 1.55 -11.74
CA TYR A 96 9.38 2.81 -11.02
C TYR A 96 8.81 2.68 -9.62
N GLU A 97 9.54 3.24 -8.69
CA GLU A 97 9.29 3.18 -7.26
C GLU A 97 8.50 4.40 -6.81
N GLY A 98 7.39 4.18 -6.12
CA GLY A 98 6.68 5.22 -5.39
C GLY A 98 7.04 5.11 -3.90
N VAL A 99 7.82 6.07 -3.40
CA VAL A 99 8.08 6.14 -1.97
C VAL A 99 6.85 6.73 -1.28
N ASN A 100 6.25 5.95 -0.37
CA ASN A 100 5.07 6.37 0.35
C ASN A 100 5.46 6.96 1.71
N LEU A 101 5.47 8.27 1.77
CA LEU A 101 5.66 9.03 3.00
C LEU A 101 4.32 9.65 3.41
N ALA A 102 3.90 9.41 4.65
CA ALA A 102 2.66 9.97 5.16
C ALA A 102 2.77 11.50 5.28
N LEU A 103 1.94 12.22 4.54
CA LEU A 103 1.76 13.64 4.74
C LEU A 103 0.84 13.84 5.94
N CYS A 104 1.32 14.57 6.93
CA CYS A 104 0.57 14.88 8.13
C CYS A 104 0.21 16.36 8.18
N TYR A 105 -0.98 16.65 8.69
CA TYR A 105 -1.35 18.03 9.03
C TYR A 105 -2.01 18.12 10.41
N CYS A 106 -1.74 19.21 11.09
CA CYS A 106 -2.36 19.51 12.38
C CYS A 106 -3.73 20.13 12.16
N GLU A 107 -4.77 19.55 12.75
CA GLU A 107 -6.14 20.07 12.63
C GLU A 107 -6.33 21.41 13.35
N ASP A 108 -5.53 21.66 14.40
CA ASP A 108 -5.69 22.87 15.21
C ASP A 108 -5.00 24.11 14.61
N CYS A 109 -3.83 23.95 13.97
CA CYS A 109 -3.07 25.12 13.47
C CYS A 109 -2.73 25.04 11.98
N GLY A 110 -3.12 23.98 11.28
CA GLY A 110 -2.86 23.78 9.85
C GLY A 110 -1.39 23.52 9.48
N TYR A 111 -0.49 23.33 10.45
CA TYR A 111 0.90 23.00 10.15
C TYR A 111 1.02 21.65 9.45
N GLN A 112 1.88 21.56 8.44
CA GLN A 112 2.06 20.35 7.63
C GLN A 112 3.51 19.90 7.69
N GLN A 113 3.69 18.60 7.82
CA GLN A 113 4.99 17.94 7.79
C GLN A 113 4.84 16.48 7.37
N VAL A 114 5.90 15.91 6.79
CA VAL A 114 5.99 14.46 6.56
C VAL A 114 6.25 13.78 7.91
N GLU A 115 5.43 12.78 8.21
CA GLU A 115 5.53 11.96 9.43
C GLU A 115 5.64 12.76 10.73
N MET A 116 4.51 13.11 11.32
CA MET A 116 4.45 13.67 12.67
C MET A 116 3.32 13.03 13.47
N ASP A 117 3.53 12.86 14.76
CA ASP A 117 2.52 12.43 15.74
C ASP A 117 2.08 13.56 16.67
N ILE A 118 2.95 14.53 16.86
CA ILE A 118 2.69 15.74 17.63
C ILE A 118 3.11 16.95 16.80
N CYS A 119 2.27 17.94 16.75
CA CYS A 119 2.56 19.17 16.00
C CYS A 119 3.73 19.94 16.63
N PRO A 120 4.83 20.18 15.91
CA PRO A 120 5.97 20.92 16.48
C PRO A 120 5.68 22.41 16.67
N LYS A 121 4.61 22.93 16.03
CA LYS A 121 4.24 24.34 16.10
C LYS A 121 3.34 24.66 17.28
N CYS A 122 2.35 23.83 17.58
CA CYS A 122 1.37 24.11 18.65
C CYS A 122 1.29 23.03 19.72
N GLY A 123 2.04 21.94 19.62
CA GLY A 123 2.04 20.83 20.57
C GLY A 123 0.79 19.94 20.53
N SER A 124 -0.11 20.17 19.58
CA SER A 124 -1.32 19.37 19.46
C SER A 124 -1.03 17.95 18.98
N SER A 125 -1.79 17.00 19.49
CA SER A 125 -1.84 15.61 19.02
C SER A 125 -2.95 15.35 17.99
N MET A 126 -3.73 16.40 17.65
CA MET A 126 -4.79 16.30 16.63
C MET A 126 -4.17 16.32 15.24
N ILE A 127 -3.62 15.18 14.84
CA ILE A 127 -2.91 15.01 13.57
C ILE A 127 -3.73 14.10 12.65
N THR A 128 -3.93 14.56 11.44
CA THR A 128 -4.45 13.72 10.34
C THR A 128 -3.32 13.32 9.43
N LYS A 129 -3.18 12.03 9.19
CA LYS A 129 -2.22 11.46 8.24
C LYS A 129 -2.93 11.11 6.95
N ILE A 130 -2.33 11.51 5.84
CA ILE A 130 -2.75 11.13 4.49
C ILE A 130 -1.71 10.16 3.95
N ASP A 131 -2.14 8.96 3.65
CA ASP A 131 -1.28 7.89 3.20
C ASP A 131 -1.82 7.29 1.89
N ARG A 132 -0.95 6.70 1.08
CA ARG A 132 -1.36 6.03 -0.13
C ARG A 132 -1.45 4.53 0.11
N MET A 133 -2.63 3.98 -0.08
CA MET A 133 -2.90 2.55 0.08
C MET A 133 -3.28 1.95 -1.28
N ASN A 134 -2.44 1.06 -1.81
CA ASN A 134 -2.73 0.34 -3.08
C ASN A 134 -3.21 1.24 -4.23
N GLY A 135 -2.66 2.44 -4.35
CA GLY A 135 -3.05 3.40 -5.37
C GLY A 135 -4.17 4.37 -4.96
N TYR A 136 -4.80 4.18 -3.82
CA TYR A 136 -5.82 5.07 -3.26
C TYR A 136 -5.25 5.89 -2.11
N LEU A 137 -5.75 7.11 -1.94
CA LEU A 137 -5.43 7.93 -0.77
C LEU A 137 -6.28 7.47 0.41
N GLY A 138 -5.63 7.15 1.52
CA GLY A 138 -6.26 6.85 2.79
C GLY A 138 -5.98 7.96 3.81
N PHE A 139 -6.94 8.17 4.71
CA PHE A 139 -6.79 9.12 5.81
C PHE A 139 -6.74 8.34 7.12
N THR A 140 -5.70 8.56 7.91
CA THR A 140 -5.57 7.99 9.24
C THR A 140 -5.40 9.11 10.26
N ARG A 141 -6.18 9.06 11.32
CA ARG A 141 -6.00 9.94 12.48
C ARG A 141 -5.16 9.25 13.54
N VAL A 142 -4.28 9.98 14.18
CA VAL A 142 -3.46 9.45 15.29
C VAL A 142 -4.35 9.01 16.46
N HIS A 143 -5.46 9.72 16.68
CA HIS A 143 -6.46 9.40 17.71
C HIS A 143 -7.78 9.02 17.02
N GLY A 144 -7.97 7.73 16.83
CA GLY A 144 -9.23 7.18 16.32
C GLY A 144 -9.05 6.20 15.16
N LYS A 145 -10.06 5.39 14.99
CA LYS A 145 -10.13 4.45 13.87
C LYS A 145 -10.68 5.16 12.64
N THR A 146 -10.09 4.90 11.50
CA THR A 146 -10.69 5.23 10.22
C THR A 146 -11.31 3.98 9.61
N ARG A 147 -12.22 4.15 8.68
CA ARG A 147 -12.82 3.02 7.95
C ARG A 147 -11.79 2.13 7.22
N TYR A 148 -10.57 2.60 7.05
CA TYR A 148 -9.47 1.85 6.44
C TYR A 148 -8.69 1.00 7.44
N ASN A 149 -8.84 1.27 8.73
CA ASN A 149 -8.22 0.47 9.79
C ASN A 149 -9.13 -0.71 10.21
N ASP A 150 -10.38 -0.69 9.76
CA ASP A 150 -11.37 -1.73 10.08
C ASP A 150 -11.57 -2.74 8.92
N ALA A 151 -10.74 -2.66 7.85
CA ALA A 151 -10.81 -3.51 6.67
C ALA A 151 -9.85 -4.71 6.78
#